data_df73aece125ce368d33509dbf1205e3e
#
_entry.id   df73aece125ce368d33509dbf1205e3e
#
_cell.length_a   1.000
_cell.length_b   1.000
_cell.length_c   1.000
_cell.angle_alpha   90.00
_cell.angle_beta   90.00
_cell.angle_gamma   90.00
#
_symmetry.space_group_name_H-M   'P 1'
#
loop_
_entity.id
_entity.type
_entity.pdbx_description
1 polymer ?
#
loop_
_entity_poly.entity_id
_entity_poly.type
_entity_poly.pdbx_seq_one_letter_code
_entity_poly.pdbx_strand_id
1 'polypeptide(L)'
;NTSKFDKKPLWDFIGQEDVRIFRWDKKLYTCGVRRDVDTIGTGRMEMCEIMYDGITGITETTRDRIEVPEDGVYLEKNWMPVLDMPYHFLRYADPVELVKVDCLNKSCEVIIKKPNIDKLSSRLDSGDFRGGSQVIPFGEYRLCITHEVFFPWHPVGNGKDAHYYHRFVFY
;
A
#
# COMPACT_ATOMS: atom_id res chain seq x y z
N ASN A 1 -8.48 -2.99 -18.95
CA ASN A 1 -9.13 -3.00 -17.64
C ASN A 1 -10.53 -2.43 -17.79
N THR A 2 -11.54 -3.29 -17.79
CA THR A 2 -12.95 -2.93 -18.00
C THR A 2 -13.71 -2.75 -16.70
N SER A 3 -13.04 -2.25 -15.64
CA SER A 3 -13.75 -1.96 -14.41
C SER A 3 -14.85 -0.94 -14.67
N LYS A 4 -16.09 -1.36 -14.48
CA LYS A 4 -17.22 -0.45 -14.50
C LYS A 4 -17.12 0.44 -13.27
N PHE A 5 -17.28 1.74 -13.47
CA PHE A 5 -17.41 2.67 -12.36
C PHE A 5 -18.83 2.59 -11.82
N ASP A 6 -18.94 2.52 -10.52
CA ASP A 6 -20.24 2.63 -9.86
C ASP A 6 -20.76 4.07 -9.94
N LYS A 7 -19.84 5.04 -9.97
CA LYS A 7 -20.12 6.47 -10.09
C LYS A 7 -18.99 7.16 -10.86
N LYS A 8 -19.28 8.30 -11.47
CA LYS A 8 -18.24 9.12 -12.12
C LYS A 8 -17.23 9.57 -11.07
N PRO A 9 -15.94 9.24 -11.22
CA PRO A 9 -14.91 9.64 -10.27
C PRO A 9 -14.69 11.16 -10.30
N LEU A 10 -14.16 11.69 -9.20
CA LEU A 10 -13.80 13.12 -9.09
C LEU A 10 -12.62 13.47 -9.99
N TRP A 11 -11.74 12.50 -10.25
CA TRP A 11 -10.53 12.67 -11.06
C TRP A 11 -10.60 11.86 -12.35
N ASP A 12 -9.85 12.32 -13.35
CA ASP A 12 -9.80 11.68 -14.68
C ASP A 12 -8.92 10.43 -14.72
N PHE A 13 -8.24 10.07 -13.64
CA PHE A 13 -7.45 8.84 -13.58
C PHE A 13 -8.26 7.65 -13.04
N ILE A 14 -7.95 6.50 -13.58
CA ILE A 14 -8.75 5.28 -13.46
C ILE A 14 -7.85 4.11 -13.12
N GLY A 15 -8.28 3.25 -12.17
CA GLY A 15 -7.61 2.01 -11.84
C GLY A 15 -6.74 2.11 -10.60
N GLN A 16 -5.84 1.14 -10.46
CA GLN A 16 -4.91 1.07 -9.34
C GLN A 16 -3.70 1.96 -9.57
N GLU A 17 -3.30 2.68 -8.52
CA GLU A 17 -2.06 3.46 -8.45
C GLU A 17 -1.04 2.75 -7.56
N ASP A 18 0.26 3.03 -7.77
CA ASP A 18 1.37 2.53 -6.96
C ASP A 18 1.36 1.00 -6.81
N VAL A 19 1.07 0.30 -7.91
CA VAL A 19 0.86 -1.15 -7.92
C VAL A 19 2.16 -1.89 -7.63
N ARG A 20 2.08 -2.84 -6.68
CA ARG A 20 3.14 -3.80 -6.38
C ARG A 20 2.71 -5.19 -6.82
N ILE A 21 3.64 -5.93 -7.42
CA ILE A 21 3.47 -7.35 -7.75
C ILE A 21 4.27 -8.20 -6.77
N PHE A 22 3.68 -9.29 -6.28
CA PHE A 22 4.32 -10.19 -5.33
C PHE A 22 3.73 -11.59 -5.43
N ARG A 23 4.36 -12.54 -4.70
CA ARG A 23 3.94 -13.94 -4.73
C ARG A 23 3.69 -14.45 -3.30
N TRP A 24 2.53 -15.10 -3.12
CA TRP A 24 2.20 -15.93 -1.96
C TRP A 24 1.72 -17.31 -2.42
N ASP A 25 2.16 -18.36 -1.75
CA ASP A 25 1.71 -19.73 -2.01
C ASP A 25 1.68 -20.12 -3.50
N LYS A 26 2.73 -19.73 -4.23
CA LYS A 26 2.91 -19.97 -5.68
C LYS A 26 1.95 -19.17 -6.59
N LYS A 27 1.05 -18.38 -6.04
CA LYS A 27 0.17 -17.48 -6.78
C LYS A 27 0.76 -16.09 -6.88
N LEU A 28 0.45 -15.39 -7.97
CA LEU A 28 0.83 -14.01 -8.18
C LEU A 28 -0.30 -13.08 -7.76
N TYR A 29 0.06 -12.01 -7.11
CA TYR A 29 -0.85 -10.98 -6.66
C TYR A 29 -0.33 -9.60 -7.07
N THR A 30 -1.26 -8.67 -7.23
CA THR A 30 -0.97 -7.24 -7.22
C THR A 30 -1.70 -6.59 -6.06
N CYS A 31 -1.14 -5.53 -5.52
CA CYS A 31 -1.86 -4.62 -4.64
C CYS A 31 -1.52 -3.18 -4.99
N GLY A 32 -2.50 -2.31 -4.86
CA GLY A 32 -2.35 -0.88 -5.11
C GLY A 32 -3.53 -0.12 -4.52
N VAL A 33 -3.43 1.20 -4.46
CA VAL A 33 -4.55 2.03 -4.05
C VAL A 33 -5.46 2.29 -5.24
N ARG A 34 -6.77 2.28 -5.01
CA ARG A 34 -7.76 2.70 -5.98
C ARG A 34 -8.68 3.75 -5.41
N ARG A 35 -8.95 4.80 -6.20
CA ARG A 35 -9.70 5.99 -5.78
C ARG A 35 -10.91 6.32 -6.64
N ASP A 36 -11.09 5.64 -7.76
CA ASP A 36 -12.11 5.90 -8.77
C ASP A 36 -13.43 5.13 -8.53
N VAL A 37 -13.62 4.60 -7.33
CA VAL A 37 -14.81 3.80 -6.97
C VAL A 37 -15.97 4.66 -6.48
N ASP A 38 -15.68 5.84 -5.97
CA ASP A 38 -16.66 6.81 -5.51
C ASP A 38 -16.40 8.24 -6.03
N THR A 39 -17.35 9.13 -5.78
CA THR A 39 -17.28 10.52 -6.28
C THR A 39 -16.35 11.43 -5.51
N ILE A 40 -15.93 11.04 -4.30
CA ILE A 40 -15.05 11.83 -3.44
C ILE A 40 -13.60 11.33 -3.47
N GLY A 41 -13.36 10.21 -4.16
CA GLY A 41 -12.02 9.65 -4.34
C GLY A 41 -11.44 8.99 -3.10
N THR A 42 -12.28 8.31 -2.33
CA THR A 42 -11.84 7.53 -1.18
C THR A 42 -10.84 6.45 -1.61
N GLY A 43 -9.61 6.53 -1.08
CA GLY A 43 -8.56 5.58 -1.38
C GLY A 43 -8.64 4.34 -0.50
N ARG A 44 -8.68 3.16 -1.13
CA ARG A 44 -8.57 1.87 -0.45
C ARG A 44 -7.56 1.02 -1.19
N MET A 45 -6.88 0.16 -0.44
CA MET A 45 -6.08 -0.88 -1.06
C MET A 45 -6.99 -1.88 -1.77
N GLU A 46 -6.59 -2.25 -2.98
CA GLU A 46 -7.17 -3.39 -3.69
C GLU A 46 -6.10 -4.43 -3.92
N MET A 47 -6.43 -5.68 -3.70
CA MET A 47 -5.60 -6.84 -3.99
C MET A 47 -6.24 -7.64 -5.11
N CYS A 48 -5.43 -8.02 -6.09
CA CYS A 48 -5.87 -8.85 -7.21
C CYS A 48 -5.00 -10.09 -7.29
N GLU A 49 -5.62 -11.26 -7.42
CA GLU A 49 -4.90 -12.45 -7.88
C GLU A 49 -4.80 -12.40 -9.40
N ILE A 50 -3.61 -12.63 -9.92
CA ILE A 50 -3.33 -12.64 -11.36
C ILE A 50 -2.74 -13.97 -11.79
N MET A 51 -3.11 -14.40 -13.00
CA MET A 51 -2.59 -15.59 -13.64
C MET A 51 -1.88 -15.21 -14.93
N TYR A 52 -0.74 -15.83 -15.17
CA TYR A 52 -0.02 -15.75 -16.44
C TYR A 52 0.01 -17.14 -17.07
N ASP A 53 -0.59 -17.29 -18.25
CA ASP A 53 -0.70 -18.57 -18.96
C ASP A 53 0.36 -18.76 -20.05
N GLY A 54 1.18 -17.76 -20.32
CA GLY A 54 2.21 -17.79 -21.36
C GLY A 54 1.71 -17.63 -22.79
N ILE A 55 0.40 -17.58 -23.01
CA ILE A 55 -0.23 -17.52 -24.34
C ILE A 55 -1.06 -16.25 -24.49
N THR A 56 -2.07 -16.09 -23.64
CA THR A 56 -2.99 -14.94 -23.71
C THR A 56 -2.51 -13.76 -22.87
N GLY A 57 -1.45 -13.96 -22.06
CA GLY A 57 -0.86 -12.96 -21.22
C GLY A 57 -1.33 -13.02 -19.76
N ILE A 58 -1.50 -11.85 -19.14
CA ILE A 58 -1.90 -11.73 -17.75
C ILE A 58 -3.40 -11.55 -17.64
N THR A 59 -4.05 -12.42 -16.86
CA THR A 59 -5.48 -12.36 -16.54
C THR A 59 -5.66 -12.12 -15.05
N GLU A 60 -6.52 -11.18 -14.69
CA GLU A 60 -6.99 -10.98 -13.33
C GLU A 60 -8.07 -12.00 -13.02
N THR A 61 -7.89 -12.78 -11.96
CA THR A 61 -8.83 -13.82 -11.53
C THR A 61 -9.75 -13.36 -10.40
N THR A 62 -9.22 -12.53 -9.50
CA THR A 62 -10.00 -11.92 -8.41
C THR A 62 -9.59 -10.48 -8.21
N ARG A 63 -10.49 -9.70 -7.63
CA ARG A 63 -10.21 -8.34 -7.16
C ARG A 63 -10.97 -8.07 -5.87
N ASP A 64 -10.24 -7.78 -4.82
CA ASP A 64 -10.79 -7.52 -3.50
C ASP A 64 -10.37 -6.11 -3.04
N ARG A 65 -11.37 -5.25 -2.84
CA ARG A 65 -11.21 -3.97 -2.18
C ARG A 65 -11.25 -4.20 -0.68
N ILE A 66 -10.23 -3.73 0.02
CA ILE A 66 -10.03 -4.00 1.43
C ILE A 66 -10.54 -2.82 2.23
N GLU A 67 -11.54 -3.05 3.09
CA GLU A 67 -11.98 -2.06 4.04
C GLU A 67 -11.06 -2.05 5.27
N VAL A 68 -10.83 -0.87 5.80
CA VAL A 68 -9.96 -0.66 6.96
C VAL A 68 -10.75 -0.78 8.27
N PRO A 69 -10.07 -1.12 9.38
CA PRO A 69 -10.75 -1.32 10.66
C PRO A 69 -11.26 -0.01 11.30
N GLU A 70 -10.75 1.14 10.86
CA GLU A 70 -11.16 2.43 11.39
C GLU A 70 -12.10 3.18 10.45
N ASP A 71 -13.16 3.74 11.02
CA ASP A 71 -14.07 4.62 10.28
C ASP A 71 -13.41 5.98 9.96
N GLY A 72 -13.86 6.60 8.87
CA GLY A 72 -13.47 7.97 8.52
C GLY A 72 -12.11 8.14 7.85
N VAL A 73 -11.38 7.06 7.60
CA VAL A 73 -10.11 7.13 6.85
C VAL A 73 -10.41 7.44 5.38
N TYR A 74 -9.90 8.60 4.91
CA TYR A 74 -10.10 9.02 3.54
C TYR A 74 -9.18 8.31 2.54
N LEU A 75 -7.91 8.06 2.91
CA LEU A 75 -6.92 7.53 1.99
C LEU A 75 -6.02 6.49 2.66
N GLU A 76 -6.13 5.26 2.17
CA GLU A 76 -5.20 4.16 2.46
C GLU A 76 -4.31 3.91 1.26
N LYS A 77 -3.01 3.86 1.49
CA LYS A 77 -2.03 3.54 0.44
C LYS A 77 -0.71 3.05 1.01
N ASN A 78 0.16 2.58 0.11
CA ASN A 78 1.54 2.17 0.41
C ASN A 78 1.66 0.97 1.38
N TRP A 79 0.63 0.14 1.48
CA TRP A 79 0.74 -1.11 2.23
C TRP A 79 1.81 -2.01 1.63
N MET A 80 2.63 -2.60 2.49
CA MET A 80 3.76 -3.44 2.11
C MET A 80 3.44 -4.92 2.34
N PRO A 81 3.29 -5.74 1.29
CA PRO A 81 3.04 -7.18 1.48
C PRO A 81 4.21 -7.86 2.15
N VAL A 82 3.93 -8.70 3.14
CA VAL A 82 4.92 -9.49 3.88
C VAL A 82 5.07 -10.84 3.18
N LEU A 83 6.21 -11.08 2.52
CA LEU A 83 6.33 -12.18 1.56
C LEU A 83 6.29 -13.58 2.18
N ASP A 84 6.74 -13.74 3.42
CA ASP A 84 6.71 -14.99 4.19
C ASP A 84 5.46 -15.15 5.06
N MET A 85 4.53 -14.23 4.98
CA MET A 85 3.27 -14.25 5.71
C MET A 85 2.10 -13.96 4.76
N PRO A 86 1.51 -14.97 4.10
CA PRO A 86 0.40 -14.77 3.18
C PRO A 86 -0.74 -13.98 3.81
N TYR A 87 -1.31 -13.06 3.03
CA TYR A 87 -2.40 -12.15 3.42
C TYR A 87 -2.07 -11.15 4.53
N HIS A 88 -0.76 -10.98 4.87
CA HIS A 88 -0.34 -9.96 5.82
C HIS A 88 0.34 -8.79 5.11
N PHE A 89 0.05 -7.58 5.61
CA PHE A 89 0.65 -6.34 5.13
C PHE A 89 1.17 -5.52 6.31
N LEU A 90 2.32 -4.93 6.13
CA LEU A 90 2.75 -3.84 7.00
C LEU A 90 2.07 -2.55 6.49
N ARG A 91 1.08 -2.09 7.24
CA ARG A 91 0.28 -0.90 6.90
C ARG A 91 1.04 0.37 7.20
N TYR A 92 1.63 0.44 8.40
CA TYR A 92 2.50 1.52 8.83
C TYR A 92 3.82 0.98 9.32
N ALA A 93 4.90 1.71 9.03
CA ALA A 93 6.24 1.37 9.45
C ALA A 93 6.60 1.98 10.81
N ASP A 94 6.02 3.14 11.15
CA ASP A 94 6.17 3.81 12.43
C ASP A 94 4.90 4.64 12.75
N PRO A 95 4.12 4.31 13.79
CA PRO A 95 4.23 3.05 14.58
C PRO A 95 4.06 1.80 13.73
N VAL A 96 4.67 0.70 14.14
CA VAL A 96 4.53 -0.57 13.40
C VAL A 96 3.10 -1.07 13.49
N GLU A 97 2.44 -1.23 12.35
CA GLU A 97 1.11 -1.80 12.27
C GLU A 97 1.06 -2.90 11.21
N LEU A 98 0.94 -4.14 11.67
CA LEU A 98 0.75 -5.33 10.83
C LEU A 98 -0.75 -5.66 10.78
N VAL A 99 -1.27 -5.81 9.58
CA VAL A 99 -2.65 -6.21 9.34
C VAL A 99 -2.72 -7.52 8.58
N LYS A 100 -3.77 -8.29 8.83
CA LYS A 100 -4.14 -9.48 8.07
C LYS A 100 -5.40 -9.19 7.29
N VAL A 101 -5.38 -9.51 6.01
CA VAL A 101 -6.50 -9.31 5.09
C VAL A 101 -7.36 -10.56 5.03
N ASP A 102 -8.66 -10.37 5.14
CA ASP A 102 -9.69 -11.37 4.85
C ASP A 102 -10.34 -11.04 3.52
N CYS A 103 -9.92 -11.73 2.46
CA CYS A 103 -10.46 -11.52 1.12
C CYS A 103 -11.94 -11.92 1.00
N LEU A 104 -12.41 -12.85 1.81
CA LEU A 104 -13.78 -13.31 1.77
C LEU A 104 -14.75 -12.24 2.28
N ASN A 105 -14.37 -11.59 3.38
CA ASN A 105 -15.16 -10.52 4.01
C ASN A 105 -14.73 -9.12 3.55
N LYS A 106 -13.69 -9.02 2.69
CA LYS A 106 -13.13 -7.75 2.17
C LYS A 106 -12.69 -6.79 3.28
N SER A 107 -12.25 -7.34 4.38
CA SER A 107 -11.86 -6.61 5.60
C SER A 107 -10.40 -6.86 5.95
N CYS A 108 -9.88 -6.10 6.90
CA CYS A 108 -8.60 -6.41 7.52
C CYS A 108 -8.68 -6.33 9.04
N GLU A 109 -7.82 -7.10 9.69
CA GLU A 109 -7.67 -7.14 11.12
C GLU A 109 -6.27 -6.65 11.50
N VAL A 110 -6.17 -5.78 12.52
CA VAL A 110 -4.89 -5.37 13.08
C VAL A 110 -4.35 -6.47 13.98
N ILE A 111 -3.26 -7.11 13.56
CA ILE A 111 -2.61 -8.20 14.29
C ILE A 111 -1.59 -7.68 15.30
N ILE A 112 -0.82 -6.69 14.89
CA ILE A 112 0.20 -6.05 15.72
C ILE A 112 0.10 -4.55 15.54
N LYS A 113 0.06 -3.84 16.68
CA LYS A 113 0.23 -2.38 16.72
C LYS A 113 1.21 -2.07 17.85
N LYS A 114 2.41 -1.67 17.49
CA LYS A 114 3.46 -1.33 18.47
C LYS A 114 4.07 0.02 18.13
N PRO A 115 4.19 0.93 19.10
CA PRO A 115 5.05 2.09 18.93
C PRO A 115 6.47 1.59 18.70
N ASN A 116 7.20 2.25 17.81
CA ASN A 116 8.62 1.99 17.68
C ASN A 116 9.31 2.41 18.99
N ILE A 117 10.09 1.48 19.56
CA ILE A 117 10.84 1.70 20.79
C ILE A 117 11.97 2.72 20.52
N ASP A 118 12.59 2.60 19.35
CA ASP A 118 13.52 3.58 18.83
C ASP A 118 12.81 4.37 17.74
N LYS A 119 12.35 5.58 18.05
CA LYS A 119 11.78 6.46 17.02
C LYS A 119 12.76 6.48 15.86
N LEU A 120 12.31 5.97 14.72
CA LEU A 120 13.02 6.17 13.46
C LEU A 120 13.26 7.67 13.39
N SER A 121 14.51 8.11 13.60
CA SER A 121 14.82 9.54 13.64
C SER A 121 14.49 10.12 12.27
N SER A 122 13.29 10.67 12.15
CA SER A 122 12.93 11.43 10.96
C SER A 122 13.93 12.57 10.81
N ARG A 123 14.51 12.69 9.63
CA ARG A 123 15.28 13.89 9.27
C ARG A 123 14.35 15.06 8.95
N LEU A 124 13.07 14.74 8.75
CA LEU A 124 12.03 15.68 8.43
C LEU A 124 11.07 15.69 9.60
N ASP A 125 10.66 16.84 10.03
CA ASP A 125 9.69 17.01 11.12
C ASP A 125 8.32 16.40 10.85
N SER A 126 8.09 15.88 9.63
CA SER A 126 6.84 15.26 9.20
C SER A 126 6.59 13.88 9.82
N GLY A 127 7.64 13.12 10.15
CA GLY A 127 7.53 11.78 10.78
C GLY A 127 6.73 10.72 10.01
N ASP A 128 6.37 11.00 8.76
CA ASP A 128 5.46 10.18 7.96
C ASP A 128 6.25 9.18 7.10
N PHE A 129 6.51 8.00 7.69
CA PHE A 129 7.18 6.90 6.99
C PHE A 129 6.18 6.08 6.18
N ARG A 130 6.23 6.21 4.87
CA ARG A 130 5.37 5.49 3.94
C ARG A 130 6.06 4.25 3.40
N GLY A 131 5.29 3.20 3.15
CA GLY A 131 5.79 1.98 2.53
C GLY A 131 6.34 2.20 1.13
N GLY A 132 7.54 1.68 0.86
CA GLY A 132 8.23 1.82 -0.42
C GLY A 132 8.45 0.49 -1.15
N SER A 133 8.47 -0.65 -0.43
CA SER A 133 8.75 -1.96 -1.02
C SER A 133 7.81 -3.05 -0.48
N GLN A 134 8.13 -4.29 -0.81
CA GLN A 134 7.66 -5.48 -0.09
C GLN A 134 8.48 -5.64 1.19
N VAL A 135 7.97 -6.43 2.14
CA VAL A 135 8.70 -6.88 3.33
C VAL A 135 9.22 -8.28 3.06
N ILE A 136 10.53 -8.46 3.11
CA ILE A 136 11.21 -9.73 2.83
C ILE A 136 11.86 -10.30 4.08
N PRO A 137 11.96 -11.63 4.21
CA PRO A 137 12.81 -12.25 5.22
C PRO A 137 14.27 -11.85 5.03
N PHE A 138 14.97 -11.56 6.13
CA PHE A 138 16.38 -11.23 6.13
C PHE A 138 17.07 -11.72 7.43
N GLY A 139 17.60 -12.92 7.40
CA GLY A 139 18.12 -13.59 8.59
C GLY A 139 17.02 -13.84 9.63
N GLU A 140 17.22 -13.38 10.85
CA GLU A 140 16.23 -13.44 11.94
C GLU A 140 15.21 -12.28 11.90
N TYR A 141 15.41 -11.35 10.97
CA TYR A 141 14.62 -10.13 10.82
C TYR A 141 13.77 -10.16 9.54
N ARG A 142 12.98 -9.13 9.37
CA ARG A 142 12.36 -8.75 8.11
C ARG A 142 12.86 -7.39 7.69
N LEU A 143 13.08 -7.22 6.40
CA LEU A 143 13.62 -6.00 5.80
C LEU A 143 12.61 -5.40 4.83
N CYS A 144 12.44 -4.09 4.88
CA CYS A 144 11.73 -3.33 3.85
C CYS A 144 12.41 -1.98 3.59
N ILE A 145 11.96 -1.33 2.53
CA ILE A 145 12.30 0.07 2.24
C ILE A 145 11.06 0.92 2.51
N THR A 146 11.25 1.99 3.25
CA THR A 146 10.25 3.06 3.45
C THR A 146 10.74 4.36 2.80
N HIS A 147 9.85 5.32 2.68
CA HIS A 147 10.22 6.66 2.22
C HIS A 147 9.52 7.74 3.05
N GLU A 148 10.21 8.84 3.21
CA GLU A 148 9.67 10.12 3.67
C GLU A 148 9.56 11.06 2.49
N VAL A 149 8.57 11.93 2.50
CA VAL A 149 8.38 12.95 1.46
C VAL A 149 8.53 14.33 2.06
N PHE A 150 9.41 15.12 1.47
CA PHE A 150 9.60 16.53 1.82
C PHE A 150 9.15 17.41 0.66
N PHE A 151 8.34 18.41 0.96
CA PHE A 151 7.91 19.42 0.01
C PHE A 151 8.57 20.75 0.40
N PRO A 152 9.69 21.14 -0.24
CA PRO A 152 10.30 22.44 0.04
C PRO A 152 9.31 23.55 -0.35
N TRP A 153 9.29 24.59 0.50
CA TRP A 153 8.49 25.77 0.19
C TRP A 153 9.16 26.55 -0.95
N HIS A 154 8.44 26.74 -2.04
CA HIS A 154 8.88 27.62 -3.12
C HIS A 154 8.06 28.92 -3.12
N PRO A 155 8.72 30.09 -2.95
CA PRO A 155 8.03 31.36 -2.97
C PRO A 155 7.49 31.78 -4.34
N VAL A 156 7.93 31.12 -5.40
CA VAL A 156 7.56 31.45 -6.79
C VAL A 156 7.32 30.17 -7.58
N GLY A 157 6.05 29.89 -7.86
CA GLY A 157 5.65 28.82 -8.79
C GLY A 157 4.65 27.80 -8.21
N ASN A 158 3.74 27.31 -9.05
CA ASN A 158 2.76 26.30 -8.72
C ASN A 158 3.33 24.86 -8.72
N GLY A 159 4.64 24.70 -8.74
CA GLY A 159 5.30 23.40 -8.75
C GLY A 159 5.46 22.84 -7.33
N LYS A 160 4.93 21.64 -7.10
CA LYS A 160 5.24 20.86 -5.90
C LYS A 160 6.49 20.04 -6.18
N ASP A 161 7.66 20.54 -5.85
CA ASP A 161 8.86 19.72 -5.83
C ASP A 161 8.76 18.75 -4.63
N ALA A 162 8.79 17.48 -4.91
CA ALA A 162 8.75 16.44 -3.88
C ALA A 162 10.13 15.76 -3.81
N HIS A 163 10.75 15.81 -2.65
CA HIS A 163 11.99 15.09 -2.39
C HIS A 163 11.68 13.84 -1.59
N TYR A 164 12.10 12.68 -2.10
CA TYR A 164 11.89 11.38 -1.49
C TYR A 164 13.18 10.89 -0.85
N TYR A 165 13.13 10.58 0.45
CA TYR A 165 14.24 9.98 1.19
C TYR A 165 13.88 8.55 1.54
N HIS A 166 14.69 7.59 1.07
CA HIS A 166 14.45 6.17 1.30
C HIS A 166 15.28 5.66 2.47
N ARG A 167 14.71 4.71 3.23
CA ARG A 167 15.38 4.06 4.36
C ARG A 167 15.17 2.56 4.32
N PHE A 168 16.19 1.83 4.71
CA PHE A 168 16.06 0.42 5.07
C PHE A 168 15.56 0.32 6.50
N VAL A 169 14.52 -0.47 6.71
CA VAL A 169 13.94 -0.71 8.02
C VAL A 169 13.91 -2.20 8.30
N PHE A 170 14.36 -2.58 9.50
CA PHE A 170 14.39 -3.95 9.99
C PHE A 170 13.36 -4.11 11.12
N TYR A 171 12.67 -5.24 11.12
CA TYR A 171 11.66 -5.61 12.13
C TYR A 171 12.00 -6.95 12.77
#